data_b7f6884eab6c5fed1681b670fdcfbe16
#
_entry.id   b7f6884eab6c5fed1681b670fdcfbe16
#
_cell.length_a   1.000
_cell.length_b   1.000
_cell.length_c   1.000
_cell.angle_alpha   90.00
_cell.angle_beta   90.00
_cell.angle_gamma   90.00
#
_symmetry.space_group_name_H-M   'P 1'
#
loop_
_entity.id
_entity.type
_entity.pdbx_description
1 polymer ?
#
loop_
_entity_poly.entity_id
_entity_poly.type
_entity_poly.pdbx_seq_one_letter_code
_entity_poly.pdbx_strand_id
1 'polypeptide(L)'
;MKKIIFPLLALVLLATGCRKDPDIINYYTGSEVRTAYYTVHDNQWMSNDDFYFVDCENPDITKSVIDNGAVGACVWNADNWYDLPYVYPKETSAGVVVPENVRFQYREGMVTIVMQDMDGYLPDEVYGDMTFKVSVIRP
;
A
#
# COMPACT_ATOMS: atom_id res chain seq x y z
N MET A 1 -67.08 -25.00 12.68
CA MET A 1 -66.15 -24.05 12.05
C MET A 1 -65.06 -23.65 13.03
N LYS A 2 -64.12 -24.52 13.16
CA LYS A 2 -62.98 -24.32 14.02
C LYS A 2 -61.75 -24.83 13.27
N LYS A 3 -60.62 -24.09 13.23
CA LYS A 3 -59.28 -24.61 12.94
C LYS A 3 -58.70 -24.31 11.54
N ILE A 4 -58.61 -23.05 11.08
CA ILE A 4 -57.68 -22.70 9.98
C ILE A 4 -56.90 -21.41 10.23
N ILE A 5 -56.81 -20.94 11.45
CA ILE A 5 -56.10 -19.66 11.73
C ILE A 5 -54.65 -19.86 12.25
N PHE A 6 -54.27 -21.07 12.64
CA PHE A 6 -52.99 -21.30 13.31
C PHE A 6 -51.76 -21.51 12.36
N PRO A 7 -51.87 -21.95 11.12
CA PRO A 7 -50.65 -22.10 10.30
C PRO A 7 -50.20 -20.80 9.62
N LEU A 8 -51.05 -19.74 9.58
CA LEU A 8 -50.67 -18.51 8.87
C LEU A 8 -49.80 -17.60 9.75
N LEU A 9 -49.86 -17.71 11.05
CA LEU A 9 -49.06 -16.92 11.99
C LEU A 9 -47.63 -17.42 12.14
N ALA A 10 -47.38 -18.70 11.86
CA ALA A 10 -46.06 -19.31 11.93
C ALA A 10 -45.17 -18.97 10.70
N LEU A 11 -45.78 -18.60 9.56
CA LEU A 11 -45.03 -18.30 8.33
C LEU A 11 -44.48 -16.87 8.29
N VAL A 12 -45.04 -15.96 9.10
CA VAL A 12 -44.60 -14.55 9.16
C VAL A 12 -43.36 -14.39 10.04
N LEU A 13 -43.06 -15.34 10.92
CA LEU A 13 -41.90 -15.27 11.82
C LEU A 13 -40.59 -15.76 11.21
N LEU A 14 -40.63 -16.33 10.02
CA LEU A 14 -39.43 -16.83 9.35
C LEU A 14 -38.83 -15.82 8.33
N ALA A 15 -39.46 -14.66 8.15
CA ALA A 15 -38.98 -13.64 7.19
C ALA A 15 -38.13 -12.52 7.80
N THR A 16 -37.89 -12.53 9.11
CA THR A 16 -36.91 -11.62 9.73
C THR A 16 -35.54 -12.29 9.81
N GLY A 17 -35.00 -12.64 8.66
CA GLY A 17 -33.57 -12.89 8.55
C GLY A 17 -32.87 -11.59 8.89
N CYS A 18 -32.28 -11.51 10.09
CA CYS A 18 -31.33 -10.45 10.43
C CYS A 18 -30.24 -10.41 9.38
N ARG A 19 -30.35 -9.53 8.39
CA ARG A 19 -29.16 -9.01 7.71
C ARG A 19 -28.45 -8.16 8.76
N LYS A 20 -27.44 -8.74 9.38
CA LYS A 20 -26.42 -7.92 10.03
C LYS A 20 -25.68 -7.24 8.90
N ASP A 21 -26.01 -5.98 8.64
CA ASP A 21 -25.08 -5.12 7.90
C ASP A 21 -23.77 -5.12 8.68
N PRO A 22 -22.60 -5.23 8.00
CA PRO A 22 -21.34 -5.14 8.70
C PRO A 22 -21.32 -3.81 9.46
N ASP A 23 -21.13 -3.86 10.77
CA ASP A 23 -20.94 -2.67 11.59
C ASP A 23 -19.72 -1.92 11.09
N ILE A 24 -19.92 -0.85 10.33
CA ILE A 24 -18.84 0.06 9.93
C ILE A 24 -18.52 0.85 11.19
N ILE A 25 -17.52 0.39 11.92
CA ILE A 25 -17.00 1.12 13.08
C ILE A 25 -16.09 2.22 12.56
N ASN A 26 -16.63 3.40 12.35
CA ASN A 26 -15.84 4.59 12.03
C ASN A 26 -15.23 5.13 13.33
N TYR A 27 -14.03 4.68 13.66
CA TYR A 27 -13.22 5.34 14.70
C TYR A 27 -12.54 6.58 14.10
N TYR A 28 -13.19 7.71 14.17
CA TYR A 28 -12.58 9.03 13.96
C TYR A 28 -11.97 9.54 15.26
N THR A 29 -10.95 8.89 15.75
CA THR A 29 -10.02 9.53 16.67
C THR A 29 -8.99 10.22 15.80
N GLY A 30 -8.84 11.55 15.92
CA GLY A 30 -8.05 12.42 15.07
C GLY A 30 -6.71 11.85 14.61
N SER A 31 -6.73 11.02 13.57
CA SER A 31 -5.53 10.46 12.97
C SER A 31 -4.73 11.58 12.33
N GLU A 32 -3.48 11.73 12.72
CA GLU A 32 -2.58 12.68 12.12
C GLU A 32 -1.89 12.02 10.92
N VAL A 33 -2.00 12.63 9.75
CA VAL A 33 -1.27 12.20 8.56
C VAL A 33 -0.01 13.03 8.41
N ARG A 34 1.14 12.37 8.35
CA ARG A 34 2.43 12.97 8.03
C ARG A 34 2.91 12.48 6.68
N THR A 35 3.33 13.39 5.82
CA THR A 35 3.79 13.05 4.48
C THR A 35 5.22 13.54 4.27
N ALA A 36 6.09 12.64 3.82
CA ALA A 36 7.46 12.92 3.42
C ALA A 36 7.67 12.62 1.94
N TYR A 37 8.53 13.38 1.29
CA TYR A 37 8.92 13.19 -0.10
C TYR A 37 10.40 12.86 -0.17
N TYR A 38 10.74 11.86 -0.98
CA TYR A 38 12.12 11.39 -1.18
C TYR A 38 12.42 11.37 -2.67
N THR A 39 13.45 12.10 -3.10
CA THR A 39 14.00 11.94 -4.43
C THR A 39 15.25 11.08 -4.34
N VAL A 40 15.21 9.93 -4.96
CA VAL A 40 16.30 8.95 -4.99
C VAL A 40 17.02 9.08 -6.32
N HIS A 41 18.29 9.44 -6.25
CA HIS A 41 19.15 9.52 -7.44
C HIS A 41 19.72 8.14 -7.80
N ASP A 42 20.12 7.95 -9.04
CA ASP A 42 20.65 6.68 -9.57
C ASP A 42 21.81 6.10 -8.74
N ASN A 43 22.69 6.95 -8.24
CA ASN A 43 23.85 6.58 -7.43
C ASN A 43 23.54 6.27 -5.95
N GLN A 44 22.29 6.43 -5.52
CA GLN A 44 21.87 6.16 -4.12
C GLN A 44 21.31 4.76 -3.91
N TRP A 45 21.01 4.07 -5.01
CA TRP A 45 20.52 2.71 -4.92
C TRP A 45 21.64 1.75 -4.52
N MET A 46 21.39 0.99 -3.48
CA MET A 46 22.21 -0.14 -3.07
C MET A 46 21.68 -1.41 -3.73
N SER A 47 22.51 -2.41 -3.94
CA SER A 47 22.09 -3.68 -4.50
C SER A 47 22.53 -4.85 -3.64
N ASN A 48 21.74 -5.90 -3.67
CA ASN A 48 22.14 -7.25 -3.32
C ASN A 48 22.02 -8.16 -4.56
N ASP A 49 22.07 -9.46 -4.38
CA ASP A 49 22.05 -10.40 -5.51
C ASP A 49 20.71 -10.41 -6.28
N ASP A 50 19.62 -9.92 -5.65
CA ASP A 50 18.25 -10.09 -6.16
C ASP A 50 17.55 -8.77 -6.51
N PHE A 51 17.89 -7.65 -5.85
CA PHE A 51 17.18 -6.38 -6.03
C PHE A 51 18.02 -5.16 -5.68
N TYR A 52 17.60 -4.01 -6.22
CA TYR A 52 18.05 -2.70 -5.74
C TYR A 52 17.17 -2.23 -4.59
N PHE A 53 17.76 -1.51 -3.65
CA PHE A 53 17.03 -0.91 -2.55
C PHE A 53 17.66 0.41 -2.10
N VAL A 54 16.84 1.23 -1.46
CA VAL A 54 17.26 2.45 -0.77
C VAL A 54 16.53 2.57 0.54
N ASP A 55 17.27 2.87 1.59
CA ASP A 55 16.73 3.14 2.91
C ASP A 55 16.50 4.65 3.09
N CYS A 56 15.28 5.02 3.40
CA CYS A 56 14.86 6.39 3.65
C CYS A 56 14.48 6.55 5.12
N GLU A 57 15.19 7.38 5.86
CA GLU A 57 14.84 7.68 7.25
C GLU A 57 13.48 8.37 7.33
N ASN A 58 12.62 7.86 8.22
CA ASN A 58 11.31 8.44 8.49
C ASN A 58 10.98 8.32 9.98
N PRO A 59 11.31 9.33 10.79
CA PRO A 59 11.10 9.31 12.24
C PRO A 59 9.62 9.29 12.65
N ASP A 60 8.70 9.56 11.71
CA ASP A 60 7.27 9.47 11.96
C ASP A 60 6.77 8.03 12.04
N ILE A 61 7.53 7.05 11.53
CA ILE A 61 7.24 5.63 11.67
C ILE A 61 7.70 5.14 13.04
N THR A 62 6.85 5.32 14.02
CA THR A 62 7.09 4.89 15.40
C THR A 62 6.57 3.47 15.62
N LYS A 63 6.93 2.86 16.75
CA LYS A 63 6.34 1.59 17.17
C LYS A 63 4.81 1.64 17.23
N SER A 64 4.23 2.75 17.67
CA SER A 64 2.77 2.94 17.71
C SER A 64 2.13 2.91 16.31
N VAL A 65 2.82 3.48 15.32
CA VAL A 65 2.37 3.41 13.90
C VAL A 65 2.43 1.99 13.37
N ILE A 66 3.50 1.24 13.69
CA ILE A 66 3.63 -0.16 13.28
C ILE A 66 2.50 -1.02 13.88
N ASP A 67 2.18 -0.79 15.15
CA ASP A 67 1.21 -1.61 15.88
C ASP A 67 -0.25 -1.22 15.56
N ASN A 68 -0.55 0.07 15.31
CA ASN A 68 -1.91 0.59 15.28
C ASN A 68 -2.19 1.62 14.18
N GLY A 69 -1.18 2.05 13.43
CA GLY A 69 -1.28 3.02 12.35
C GLY A 69 -1.24 2.39 10.97
N ALA A 70 -0.88 3.21 9.99
CA ALA A 70 -0.64 2.75 8.62
C ALA A 70 0.46 3.55 7.95
N VAL A 71 1.16 2.91 7.00
CA VAL A 71 2.15 3.56 6.14
C VAL A 71 1.78 3.24 4.70
N GLY A 72 1.67 4.28 3.87
CA GLY A 72 1.47 4.16 2.43
C GLY A 72 2.62 4.82 1.69
N ALA A 73 2.94 4.32 0.51
CA ALA A 73 3.94 4.92 -0.35
C ALA A 73 3.48 4.97 -1.81
N CYS A 74 3.89 6.03 -2.52
CA CYS A 74 3.60 6.23 -3.94
C CYS A 74 4.86 6.62 -4.68
N VAL A 75 4.92 6.34 -5.98
CA VAL A 75 5.98 6.79 -6.90
C VAL A 75 5.39 7.80 -7.89
N TRP A 76 6.18 8.83 -8.21
CA TRP A 76 5.84 9.80 -9.24
C TRP A 76 6.25 9.27 -10.62
N ASN A 77 5.31 9.23 -11.55
CA ASN A 77 5.56 8.87 -12.93
C ASN A 77 4.54 9.54 -13.85
N ALA A 78 5.01 10.08 -14.99
CA ALA A 78 4.16 10.67 -16.03
C ALA A 78 3.09 11.63 -15.50
N ASP A 79 3.48 12.57 -14.63
CA ASP A 79 2.63 13.59 -14.01
C ASP A 79 1.56 13.07 -13.04
N ASN A 80 1.72 11.83 -12.56
CA ASN A 80 0.81 11.22 -11.60
C ASN A 80 1.55 10.51 -10.46
N TRP A 81 0.85 10.38 -9.32
CA TRP A 81 1.25 9.51 -8.21
C TRP A 81 0.59 8.14 -8.35
N TYR A 82 1.41 7.09 -8.28
CA TYR A 82 0.95 5.70 -8.31
C TYR A 82 1.28 5.03 -6.99
N ASP A 83 0.30 4.36 -6.39
CA ASP A 83 0.49 3.64 -5.14
C ASP A 83 1.42 2.44 -5.34
N LEU A 84 2.28 2.20 -4.36
CA LEU A 84 3.14 1.02 -4.32
C LEU A 84 2.40 -0.18 -3.71
N PRO A 85 2.58 -1.41 -4.23
CA PRO A 85 3.53 -1.79 -5.29
C PRO A 85 3.06 -1.33 -6.68
N TYR A 86 3.99 -0.89 -7.51
CA TYR A 86 3.73 -0.40 -8.86
C TYR A 86 4.71 -1.00 -9.87
N VAL A 87 4.20 -1.39 -11.04
CA VAL A 87 5.04 -1.83 -12.15
C VAL A 87 5.47 -0.59 -12.94
N TYR A 88 6.70 -0.17 -12.72
CA TYR A 88 7.28 1.01 -13.34
C TYR A 88 7.77 0.67 -14.76
N PRO A 89 7.25 1.32 -15.80
CA PRO A 89 7.71 1.12 -17.18
C PRO A 89 9.04 1.85 -17.38
N LYS A 90 10.13 1.13 -17.23
CA LYS A 90 11.46 1.69 -17.34
C LYS A 90 11.99 1.53 -18.76
N GLU A 91 12.49 2.61 -19.34
CA GLU A 91 13.17 2.57 -20.62
C GLU A 91 14.68 2.36 -20.41
N THR A 92 15.24 1.34 -21.04
CA THR A 92 16.68 1.06 -21.02
C THR A 92 17.45 2.04 -21.90
N SER A 93 18.78 2.07 -21.77
CA SER A 93 19.67 2.86 -22.64
C SER A 93 19.54 2.48 -24.14
N ALA A 94 19.02 1.29 -24.44
CA ALA A 94 18.74 0.81 -25.79
C ALA A 94 17.33 1.19 -26.29
N GLY A 95 16.54 1.94 -25.52
CA GLY A 95 15.17 2.32 -25.85
C GLY A 95 14.13 1.20 -25.70
N VAL A 96 14.46 0.15 -24.97
CA VAL A 96 13.55 -0.96 -24.67
C VAL A 96 12.86 -0.69 -23.33
N VAL A 97 11.54 -0.78 -23.30
CA VAL A 97 10.77 -0.66 -22.04
C VAL A 97 10.81 -2.00 -21.31
N VAL A 98 11.37 -1.99 -20.10
CA VAL A 98 11.42 -3.14 -19.20
C VAL A 98 10.56 -2.82 -17.98
N PRO A 99 9.58 -3.66 -17.62
CA PRO A 99 8.78 -3.45 -16.44
C PRO A 99 9.54 -3.80 -15.17
N GLU A 100 9.60 -2.85 -14.24
CA GLU A 100 10.23 -3.01 -12.93
C GLU A 100 9.18 -3.03 -11.84
N ASN A 101 9.26 -3.98 -10.94
CA ASN A 101 8.39 -4.01 -9.76
C ASN A 101 8.99 -3.12 -8.66
N VAL A 102 8.33 -2.01 -8.39
CA VAL A 102 8.71 -1.09 -7.31
C VAL A 102 7.75 -1.32 -6.15
N ARG A 103 8.31 -1.63 -4.99
CA ARG A 103 7.56 -1.87 -3.75
C ARG A 103 8.25 -1.21 -2.57
N PHE A 104 7.59 -1.18 -1.43
CA PHE A 104 8.19 -0.69 -0.19
C PHE A 104 7.94 -1.65 0.96
N GLN A 105 8.80 -1.55 1.95
CA GLN A 105 8.65 -2.14 3.27
C GLN A 105 9.06 -1.10 4.30
N TYR A 106 8.61 -1.25 5.54
CA TYR A 106 8.95 -0.29 6.59
C TYR A 106 9.22 -0.99 7.92
N ARG A 107 10.01 -0.32 8.73
CA ARG A 107 10.29 -0.65 10.12
C ARG A 107 10.33 0.65 10.92
N GLU A 108 10.47 0.56 12.22
CA GLU A 108 10.58 1.74 13.06
C GLU A 108 11.72 2.67 12.57
N GLY A 109 11.35 3.94 12.31
CA GLY A 109 12.25 4.97 11.83
C GLY A 109 12.68 4.89 10.36
N MET A 110 12.17 3.92 9.58
CA MET A 110 12.72 3.65 8.25
C MET A 110 11.67 3.16 7.25
N VAL A 111 11.77 3.65 6.01
CA VAL A 111 11.14 3.06 4.83
C VAL A 111 12.22 2.57 3.90
N THR A 112 12.10 1.36 3.40
CA THR A 112 12.98 0.81 2.36
C THR A 112 12.17 0.69 1.07
N ILE A 113 12.60 1.38 0.04
CA ILE A 113 12.07 1.22 -1.32
C ILE A 113 12.89 0.12 -2.01
N VAL A 114 12.21 -0.78 -2.68
CA VAL A 114 12.82 -1.94 -3.36
C VAL A 114 12.40 -1.94 -4.81
N MET A 115 13.36 -2.13 -5.70
CA MET A 115 13.16 -2.28 -7.14
C MET A 115 13.75 -3.60 -7.62
N GLN A 116 12.94 -4.35 -8.36
CA GLN A 116 13.24 -5.68 -8.84
C GLN A 116 12.59 -5.86 -10.21
N ASP A 117 13.18 -6.64 -11.12
CA ASP A 117 12.49 -6.94 -12.35
C ASP A 117 11.26 -7.86 -12.11
N MET A 118 10.44 -8.04 -13.12
CA MET A 118 9.22 -8.84 -12.99
C MET A 118 9.47 -10.34 -12.78
N ASP A 119 10.67 -10.81 -13.14
CA ASP A 119 11.10 -12.20 -12.94
C ASP A 119 11.71 -12.40 -11.55
N GLY A 120 11.82 -11.35 -10.74
CA GLY A 120 12.32 -11.40 -9.37
C GLY A 120 13.84 -11.32 -9.26
N TYR A 121 14.52 -10.87 -10.29
CA TYR A 121 15.97 -10.69 -10.32
C TYR A 121 16.36 -9.23 -10.17
N LEU A 122 17.68 -9.01 -10.02
CA LEU A 122 18.28 -7.69 -10.03
C LEU A 122 18.10 -7.05 -11.42
N PRO A 123 17.49 -5.86 -11.51
CA PRO A 123 17.46 -5.12 -12.76
C PRO A 123 18.86 -4.86 -13.32
N ASP A 124 19.02 -4.92 -14.63
CA ASP A 124 20.32 -4.68 -15.28
C ASP A 124 20.90 -3.30 -14.98
N GLU A 125 20.02 -2.30 -14.82
CA GLU A 125 20.43 -0.92 -14.58
C GLU A 125 19.41 -0.17 -13.74
N VAL A 126 19.87 0.84 -12.98
CA VAL A 126 19.03 1.86 -12.35
C VAL A 126 19.22 3.17 -13.09
N TYR A 127 18.15 3.78 -13.57
CA TYR A 127 18.21 5.02 -14.35
C TYR A 127 17.42 6.14 -13.70
N GLY A 128 18.07 7.32 -13.71
CA GLY A 128 17.46 8.58 -13.41
C GLY A 128 16.93 8.71 -11.99
N ASP A 129 16.40 9.87 -11.73
CA ASP A 129 15.82 10.20 -10.43
C ASP A 129 14.43 9.65 -10.31
N MET A 130 14.11 9.06 -9.16
CA MET A 130 12.77 8.62 -8.82
C MET A 130 12.28 9.35 -7.57
N THR A 131 11.07 9.88 -7.63
CA THR A 131 10.48 10.57 -6.47
C THR A 131 9.38 9.74 -5.85
N PHE A 132 9.47 9.58 -4.54
CA PHE A 132 8.53 8.83 -3.73
C PHE A 132 7.84 9.75 -2.73
N LYS A 133 6.58 9.47 -2.46
CA LYS A 133 5.78 10.09 -1.41
C LYS A 133 5.41 9.01 -0.40
N VAL A 134 5.75 9.23 0.85
CA VAL A 134 5.43 8.32 1.96
C VAL A 134 4.50 9.03 2.92
N SER A 135 3.35 8.43 3.18
CA SER A 135 2.35 8.95 4.11
C SER A 135 2.24 8.02 5.32
N VAL A 136 2.39 8.58 6.49
CA VAL A 136 2.27 7.89 7.77
C VAL A 136 1.00 8.34 8.44
N ILE A 137 0.13 7.41 8.76
CA ILE A 137 -1.12 7.64 9.49
C ILE A 137 -0.91 7.19 10.93
N ARG A 138 -0.92 8.16 11.84
CA ARG A 138 -0.79 7.90 13.28
C ARG A 138 -2.14 7.59 13.89
N PRO A 139 -2.22 6.63 14.81
CA PRO A 139 -3.44 6.32 15.54
C PRO A 139 -3.87 7.44 16.49
#